data_6a413e3d0d68af35d1ee9fb459b11224
#
_entry.id   6a413e3d0d68af35d1ee9fb459b11224
#
_cell.length_a   1.000
_cell.length_b   1.000
_cell.length_c   1.000
_cell.angle_alpha   90.00
_cell.angle_beta   90.00
_cell.angle_gamma   90.00
#
_symmetry.space_group_name_H-M   'P 1'
#
loop_
_entity.id
_entity.type
_entity.pdbx_description
1 polymer ?
#
loop_
_entity_poly.entity_id
_entity_poly.type
_entity_poly.pdbx_seq_one_letter_code
_entity_poly.pdbx_strand_id
1 'polypeptide(L)'
;LVGWESHPALTPRGDTLYFASNRLGGFGLSDIYYSVKSRNGKWSKAKNAGPVINTRYSEVSPFVHHKFNELYYSSDGLPGSFGDFDIYRSSRKKHYWTEPVNLGPLVNTTGSEYYFTMDVQSIEMYYAGTSTESAQNLDLYSRLLPMEAQPNANTLLTGKVLNQDGSPASGVVVITDQDDPIEI
;
A
#
# COMPACT_ATOMS: atom_id res chain seq x y z
N LEU A 1 28.56 10.46 -7.10
CA LEU A 1 27.30 10.34 -7.82
C LEU A 1 26.21 10.84 -6.89
N VAL A 2 25.57 11.92 -7.26
CA VAL A 2 24.40 12.45 -6.54
C VAL A 2 23.24 11.53 -6.90
N GLY A 3 22.77 10.73 -5.93
CA GLY A 3 21.57 9.93 -6.09
C GLY A 3 20.35 10.84 -6.24
N TRP A 4 19.32 10.35 -6.90
CA TRP A 4 18.00 10.97 -6.93
C TRP A 4 17.17 10.39 -5.77
N GLU A 5 16.61 11.25 -4.94
CA GLU A 5 15.66 10.92 -3.90
C GLU A 5 14.40 11.73 -4.10
N SER A 6 13.23 11.07 -4.06
CA SER A 6 11.94 11.72 -4.30
C SER A 6 10.77 10.96 -3.65
N HIS A 7 9.58 11.45 -3.87
CA HIS A 7 8.33 10.83 -3.45
C HIS A 7 8.28 10.50 -1.95
N PRO A 8 8.49 11.46 -1.04
CA PRO A 8 8.50 11.20 0.39
C PRO A 8 7.09 10.89 0.91
N ALA A 9 6.98 9.86 1.76
CA ALA A 9 5.76 9.49 2.46
C ALA A 9 6.05 9.20 3.93
N LEU A 10 5.38 9.90 4.83
CA LEU A 10 5.49 9.68 6.27
C LEU A 10 4.41 8.73 6.77
N THR A 11 4.79 7.86 7.71
CA THR A 11 3.80 7.16 8.52
C THR A 11 2.91 8.14 9.29
N PRO A 12 1.68 7.77 9.65
CA PRO A 12 0.77 8.65 10.40
C PRO A 12 1.35 9.18 11.72
N ARG A 13 2.25 8.43 12.35
CA ARG A 13 2.96 8.85 13.57
C ARG A 13 4.16 9.78 13.30
N GLY A 14 4.53 9.97 12.04
CA GLY A 14 5.70 10.75 11.65
C GLY A 14 7.03 10.15 12.11
N ASP A 15 7.06 8.86 12.42
CA ASP A 15 8.23 8.15 12.93
C ASP A 15 9.01 7.38 11.87
N THR A 16 8.43 7.16 10.69
CA THR A 16 9.08 6.50 9.58
C THR A 16 8.80 7.26 8.28
N LEU A 17 9.86 7.57 7.55
CA LEU A 17 9.81 8.20 6.24
C LEU A 17 10.17 7.16 5.18
N TYR A 18 9.24 6.90 4.26
CA TYR A 18 9.49 6.15 3.04
C TYR A 18 9.80 7.11 1.89
N PHE A 19 10.60 6.69 0.93
CA PHE A 19 10.92 7.49 -0.26
C PHE A 19 11.52 6.61 -1.35
N ALA A 20 11.45 7.06 -2.60
CA ALA A 20 12.12 6.43 -3.73
C ALA A 20 13.55 6.95 -3.88
N SER A 21 14.48 6.08 -4.26
CA SER A 21 15.88 6.45 -4.49
C SER A 21 16.55 5.51 -5.48
N ASN A 22 17.38 6.08 -6.37
CA ASN A 22 18.24 5.33 -7.29
C ASN A 22 19.68 5.21 -6.78
N ARG A 23 19.87 5.29 -5.45
CA ARG A 23 21.20 5.15 -4.84
C ARG A 23 21.83 3.79 -5.11
N LEU A 24 23.16 3.76 -5.23
CA LEU A 24 23.91 2.52 -5.43
C LEU A 24 23.68 1.52 -4.28
N GLY A 25 23.60 0.24 -4.63
CA GLY A 25 23.39 -0.86 -3.69
C GLY A 25 21.91 -1.19 -3.43
N GLY A 26 21.00 -0.70 -4.27
CA GLY A 26 19.63 -1.15 -4.37
C GLY A 26 19.48 -2.44 -5.17
N PHE A 27 18.22 -2.85 -5.38
CA PHE A 27 17.87 -4.02 -6.18
C PHE A 27 17.68 -3.66 -7.66
N GLY A 28 17.19 -2.46 -7.94
CA GLY A 28 16.78 -2.01 -9.25
C GLY A 28 17.27 -0.63 -9.66
N LEU A 29 16.51 -0.04 -10.59
CA LEU A 29 16.75 1.31 -11.09
C LEU A 29 16.39 2.37 -10.05
N SER A 30 15.24 2.20 -9.43
CA SER A 30 14.76 3.00 -8.29
C SER A 30 14.08 2.08 -7.29
N ASP A 31 14.45 2.17 -6.05
CA ASP A 31 13.90 1.34 -4.96
C ASP A 31 13.19 2.20 -3.92
N ILE A 32 12.24 1.60 -3.21
CA ILE A 32 11.69 2.17 -1.99
C ILE A 32 12.68 1.95 -0.84
N TYR A 33 13.03 3.05 -0.18
CA TYR A 33 13.82 3.08 1.04
C TYR A 33 12.99 3.65 2.19
N TYR A 34 13.46 3.44 3.41
CA TYR A 34 12.88 4.05 4.60
C TYR A 34 13.94 4.49 5.60
N SER A 35 13.60 5.49 6.40
CA SER A 35 14.37 5.97 7.54
C SER A 35 13.45 6.10 8.74
N VAL A 36 13.94 5.72 9.92
CA VAL A 36 13.17 5.73 11.16
C VAL A 36 13.68 6.85 12.06
N LYS A 37 12.74 7.62 12.62
CA LYS A 37 13.01 8.69 13.56
C LYS A 37 13.16 8.13 14.97
N SER A 38 14.29 8.37 15.58
CA SER A 38 14.55 7.99 16.96
C SER A 38 13.83 8.92 17.96
N ARG A 39 13.74 8.50 19.22
CA ARG A 39 13.08 9.28 20.29
C ARG A 39 13.69 10.68 20.47
N ASN A 40 14.98 10.87 20.15
CA ASN A 40 15.65 12.16 20.20
C ASN A 40 15.47 13.02 18.94
N GLY A 41 14.57 12.61 18.02
CA GLY A 41 14.23 13.35 16.80
C GLY A 41 15.18 13.13 15.63
N LYS A 42 16.24 12.35 15.76
CA LYS A 42 17.20 12.09 14.68
C LYS A 42 16.72 10.95 13.78
N TRP A 43 16.85 11.13 12.48
CA TRP A 43 16.60 10.10 11.48
C TRP A 43 17.74 9.09 11.41
N SER A 44 17.39 7.82 11.26
CA SER A 44 18.38 6.75 11.00
C SER A 44 18.97 6.87 9.59
N LYS A 45 20.08 6.17 9.35
CA LYS A 45 20.51 5.91 7.98
C LYS A 45 19.39 5.20 7.21
N ALA A 46 19.20 5.57 5.96
CA ALA A 46 18.21 4.94 5.08
C ALA A 46 18.49 3.43 4.90
N LYS A 47 17.42 2.65 4.90
CA LYS A 47 17.43 1.21 4.65
C LYS A 47 16.55 0.91 3.45
N ASN A 48 16.97 -0.03 2.62
CA ASN A 48 16.14 -0.55 1.53
C ASN A 48 14.96 -1.33 2.10
N ALA A 49 13.76 -1.20 1.51
CA ALA A 49 12.56 -1.90 1.95
C ALA A 49 12.61 -3.43 1.73
N GLY A 50 13.58 -3.88 0.92
CA GLY A 50 13.87 -5.30 0.70
C GLY A 50 13.25 -5.86 -0.57
N PRO A 51 13.62 -7.12 -0.93
CA PRO A 51 13.31 -7.71 -2.23
C PRO A 51 11.84 -8.13 -2.43
N VAL A 52 11.01 -8.08 -1.38
CA VAL A 52 9.57 -8.28 -1.52
C VAL A 52 8.91 -7.03 -2.09
N ILE A 53 9.40 -5.85 -1.70
CA ILE A 53 8.89 -4.56 -2.20
C ILE A 53 9.59 -4.17 -3.50
N ASN A 54 10.91 -4.29 -3.53
CA ASN A 54 11.75 -3.79 -4.61
C ASN A 54 12.15 -4.89 -5.57
N THR A 55 12.10 -4.59 -6.86
CA THR A 55 12.48 -5.46 -7.97
C THR A 55 13.80 -5.01 -8.62
N ARG A 56 14.16 -5.61 -9.71
CA ARG A 56 15.28 -5.14 -10.56
C ARG A 56 14.92 -3.90 -11.41
N TYR A 57 13.67 -3.48 -11.38
CA TYR A 57 13.13 -2.35 -12.14
C TYR A 57 12.97 -1.12 -11.25
N SER A 58 11.84 -0.43 -11.31
CA SER A 58 11.64 0.79 -10.54
C SER A 58 10.42 0.67 -9.64
N GLU A 59 10.59 1.02 -8.37
CA GLU A 59 9.55 1.23 -7.40
C GLU A 59 9.57 2.67 -6.92
N VAL A 60 8.43 3.35 -7.05
CA VAL A 60 8.33 4.79 -6.80
C VAL A 60 7.00 5.15 -6.12
N SER A 61 6.83 6.41 -5.75
CA SER A 61 5.58 6.99 -5.24
C SER A 61 4.96 6.23 -4.06
N PRO A 62 5.72 5.92 -3.00
CA PRO A 62 5.17 5.24 -1.83
C PRO A 62 4.10 6.10 -1.15
N PHE A 63 3.04 5.45 -0.67
CA PHE A 63 2.02 6.01 0.20
C PHE A 63 1.76 5.05 1.36
N VAL A 64 1.76 5.55 2.59
CA VAL A 64 1.51 4.74 3.79
C VAL A 64 0.11 5.03 4.31
N HIS A 65 -0.70 3.99 4.42
CA HIS A 65 -2.07 4.14 4.91
C HIS A 65 -2.10 4.66 6.36
N HIS A 66 -3.04 5.57 6.66
CA HIS A 66 -3.08 6.31 7.94
C HIS A 66 -3.52 5.46 9.16
N LYS A 67 -4.22 4.34 8.96
CA LYS A 67 -4.69 3.44 10.05
C LYS A 67 -4.02 2.07 10.03
N PHE A 68 -3.71 1.56 8.84
CA PHE A 68 -3.20 0.22 8.66
C PHE A 68 -1.72 0.25 8.27
N ASN A 69 -1.01 -0.81 8.57
CA ASN A 69 0.39 -0.95 8.21
C ASN A 69 0.52 -1.41 6.74
N GLU A 70 -0.02 -0.61 5.84
CA GLU A 70 -0.03 -0.88 4.40
C GLU A 70 0.74 0.18 3.64
N LEU A 71 1.54 -0.29 2.70
CA LEU A 71 2.31 0.50 1.76
C LEU A 71 1.71 0.31 0.37
N TYR A 72 1.29 1.40 -0.24
CA TYR A 72 0.94 1.49 -1.65
C TYR A 72 2.11 2.12 -2.38
N TYR A 73 2.41 1.66 -3.58
CA TYR A 73 3.50 2.20 -4.39
C TYR A 73 3.33 1.82 -5.86
N SER A 74 3.98 2.54 -6.75
CA SER A 74 3.97 2.24 -8.17
C SER A 74 5.21 1.43 -8.55
N SER A 75 5.04 0.39 -9.36
CA SER A 75 6.12 -0.45 -9.88
C SER A 75 5.92 -0.80 -11.35
N ASP A 76 7.01 -0.82 -12.12
CA ASP A 76 7.06 -1.31 -13.50
C ASP A 76 7.66 -2.72 -13.61
N GLY A 77 7.92 -3.39 -12.46
CA GLY A 77 8.62 -4.68 -12.42
C GLY A 77 7.88 -5.83 -11.76
N LEU A 78 6.74 -5.58 -11.15
CA LEU A 78 5.97 -6.62 -10.45
C LEU A 78 5.02 -7.38 -11.40
N PRO A 79 4.74 -8.65 -11.10
CA PRO A 79 3.85 -9.46 -11.93
C PRO A 79 2.40 -8.96 -11.89
N GLY A 80 1.66 -9.25 -12.98
CA GLY A 80 0.25 -8.88 -13.11
C GLY A 80 0.01 -7.44 -13.51
N SER A 81 1.03 -6.77 -14.08
CA SER A 81 0.94 -5.40 -14.59
C SER A 81 -0.07 -5.29 -15.73
N PHE A 82 -0.82 -4.18 -15.75
CA PHE A 82 -1.73 -3.79 -16.83
C PHE A 82 -1.07 -2.80 -17.78
N GLY A 83 -0.15 -1.99 -17.27
CA GLY A 83 0.55 -0.93 -18.01
C GLY A 83 2.05 -0.89 -17.73
N ASP A 84 2.63 0.31 -17.82
CA ASP A 84 4.03 0.54 -17.49
C ASP A 84 4.21 0.55 -15.97
N PHE A 85 3.70 1.57 -15.27
CA PHE A 85 3.72 1.65 -13.82
C PHE A 85 2.32 1.43 -13.25
N ASP A 86 2.15 0.36 -12.53
CA ASP A 86 0.93 0.03 -11.83
C ASP A 86 1.05 0.29 -10.32
N ILE A 87 -0.07 0.58 -9.67
CA ILE A 87 -0.14 0.71 -8.22
C ILE A 87 -0.34 -0.67 -7.60
N TYR A 88 0.53 -0.99 -6.65
CA TYR A 88 0.51 -2.20 -5.84
C TYR A 88 0.34 -1.87 -4.37
N ARG A 89 -0.11 -2.85 -3.60
CA ARG A 89 -0.25 -2.78 -2.15
C ARG A 89 0.46 -3.95 -1.49
N SER A 90 1.18 -3.67 -0.39
CA SER A 90 1.76 -4.69 0.49
C SER A 90 1.47 -4.35 1.95
N SER A 91 1.13 -5.35 2.75
CA SER A 91 0.86 -5.20 4.18
C SER A 91 2.11 -5.48 5.01
N ARG A 92 2.38 -4.65 6.02
CA ARG A 92 3.45 -4.86 6.97
C ARG A 92 3.00 -5.78 8.11
N LYS A 93 3.55 -6.97 8.16
CA LYS A 93 3.46 -7.86 9.32
C LYS A 93 4.62 -7.55 10.29
N LYS A 94 4.66 -8.18 11.45
CA LYS A 94 5.68 -7.88 12.49
C LYS A 94 7.11 -7.67 11.96
N HIS A 95 7.56 -8.56 11.06
CA HIS A 95 8.96 -8.61 10.63
C HIS A 95 9.16 -8.62 9.11
N TYR A 96 8.08 -8.69 8.32
CA TYR A 96 8.15 -8.81 6.87
C TYR A 96 7.03 -8.05 6.18
N TRP A 97 7.16 -7.85 4.88
CA TRP A 97 6.11 -7.41 3.98
C TRP A 97 5.44 -8.62 3.33
N THR A 98 4.14 -8.58 3.17
CA THR A 98 3.44 -9.57 2.33
C THR A 98 3.80 -9.37 0.86
N GLU A 99 3.61 -10.41 0.04
CA GLU A 99 3.72 -10.26 -1.40
C GLU A 99 2.83 -9.11 -1.88
N PRO A 100 3.33 -8.26 -2.79
CA PRO A 100 2.56 -7.16 -3.34
C PRO A 100 1.36 -7.64 -4.15
N VAL A 101 0.23 -6.96 -3.99
CA VAL A 101 -1.00 -7.21 -4.74
C VAL A 101 -1.26 -6.02 -5.65
N ASN A 102 -1.43 -6.28 -6.96
CA ASN A 102 -1.87 -5.27 -7.92
C ASN A 102 -3.29 -4.81 -7.58
N LEU A 103 -3.56 -3.50 -7.63
CA LEU A 103 -4.89 -2.96 -7.29
C LEU A 103 -5.97 -3.22 -8.35
N GLY A 104 -5.62 -3.89 -9.43
CA GLY A 104 -6.55 -4.33 -10.46
C GLY A 104 -6.97 -3.26 -11.45
N PRO A 105 -7.78 -3.65 -12.46
CA PRO A 105 -8.10 -2.81 -13.62
C PRO A 105 -9.07 -1.67 -13.33
N LEU A 106 -9.63 -1.60 -12.12
CA LEU A 106 -10.43 -0.44 -11.70
C LEU A 106 -9.54 0.72 -11.20
N VAL A 107 -8.27 0.45 -10.94
CA VAL A 107 -7.25 1.44 -10.53
C VAL A 107 -6.22 1.60 -11.64
N ASN A 108 -5.60 0.51 -12.03
CA ASN A 108 -4.51 0.45 -13.00
C ASN A 108 -5.04 0.36 -14.43
N THR A 109 -4.35 1.03 -15.34
CA THR A 109 -4.71 1.10 -16.76
C THR A 109 -3.56 0.58 -17.63
N THR A 110 -3.64 0.75 -18.93
CA THR A 110 -2.53 0.46 -19.86
C THR A 110 -1.44 1.54 -19.86
N GLY A 111 -1.62 2.60 -19.09
CA GLY A 111 -0.66 3.68 -18.93
C GLY A 111 0.23 3.50 -17.71
N SER A 112 0.52 4.61 -17.05
CA SER A 112 1.30 4.65 -15.80
C SER A 112 0.51 5.36 -14.72
N GLU A 113 0.45 4.79 -13.53
CA GLU A 113 -0.19 5.37 -12.36
C GLU A 113 0.85 5.68 -11.27
N TYR A 114 0.82 6.94 -10.78
CA TYR A 114 1.75 7.46 -9.79
C TYR A 114 1.04 8.22 -8.68
N TYR A 115 1.75 8.49 -7.58
CA TYR A 115 1.33 9.40 -6.51
C TYR A 115 -0.02 9.05 -5.90
N PHE A 116 -0.28 7.74 -5.78
CA PHE A 116 -1.50 7.27 -5.16
C PHE A 116 -1.65 7.81 -3.72
N THR A 117 -2.85 8.26 -3.41
CA THR A 117 -3.27 8.58 -2.05
C THR A 117 -4.77 8.32 -1.91
N MET A 118 -5.28 8.35 -0.70
CA MET A 118 -6.71 8.19 -0.42
C MET A 118 -7.15 9.12 0.71
N ASP A 119 -8.45 9.36 0.77
CA ASP A 119 -9.06 10.12 1.85
C ASP A 119 -8.99 9.36 3.19
N VAL A 120 -9.24 10.07 4.29
CA VAL A 120 -9.15 9.53 5.65
C VAL A 120 -10.17 8.41 5.90
N GLN A 121 -11.28 8.40 5.19
CA GLN A 121 -12.33 7.39 5.26
C GLN A 121 -12.02 6.15 4.41
N SER A 122 -11.02 6.22 3.52
CA SER A 122 -10.70 5.20 2.51
C SER A 122 -11.87 4.90 1.55
N ILE A 123 -12.58 5.95 1.15
CA ILE A 123 -13.70 5.92 0.22
C ILE A 123 -13.28 6.37 -1.18
N GLU A 124 -12.46 7.43 -1.24
CA GLU A 124 -11.97 7.99 -2.48
C GLU A 124 -10.45 7.84 -2.60
N MET A 125 -10.00 7.56 -3.80
CA MET A 125 -8.59 7.56 -4.16
C MET A 125 -8.27 8.68 -5.14
N TYR A 126 -7.01 9.11 -5.09
CA TYR A 126 -6.44 10.13 -5.97
C TYR A 126 -5.10 9.64 -6.47
N TYR A 127 -4.82 9.81 -7.75
CA TYR A 127 -3.54 9.44 -8.35
C TYR A 127 -3.25 10.28 -9.59
N ALA A 128 -2.01 10.33 -10.00
CA ALA A 128 -1.63 10.89 -11.28
C ALA A 128 -1.43 9.74 -12.27
N GLY A 129 -2.01 9.85 -13.44
CA GLY A 129 -1.92 8.83 -14.48
C GLY A 129 -1.66 9.42 -15.86
N THR A 130 -1.14 8.59 -16.75
CA THR A 130 -1.05 8.90 -18.17
C THR A 130 -2.28 8.38 -18.90
N SER A 131 -2.81 9.14 -19.86
CA SER A 131 -3.87 8.65 -20.75
C SER A 131 -3.25 7.99 -21.98
N THR A 132 -4.02 7.13 -22.66
CA THR A 132 -3.64 6.54 -23.94
C THR A 132 -3.43 7.58 -25.04
N GLU A 133 -4.06 8.77 -24.91
CA GLU A 133 -3.94 9.86 -25.85
C GLU A 133 -2.75 10.78 -25.55
N SER A 134 -2.20 10.72 -24.34
CA SER A 134 -1.13 11.60 -23.87
C SER A 134 -0.16 10.87 -22.95
N ALA A 135 0.60 9.93 -23.49
CA ALA A 135 1.59 9.15 -22.72
C ALA A 135 2.70 10.00 -22.05
N GLN A 136 2.79 11.30 -22.39
CA GLN A 136 3.80 12.20 -21.84
C GLN A 136 3.28 13.15 -20.75
N ASN A 137 1.96 13.23 -20.56
CA ASN A 137 1.36 14.12 -19.57
C ASN A 137 0.68 13.32 -18.46
N LEU A 138 0.95 13.73 -17.23
CA LEU A 138 0.26 13.21 -16.05
C LEU A 138 -0.95 14.09 -15.76
N ASP A 139 -2.12 13.47 -15.70
CA ASP A 139 -3.35 14.09 -15.24
C ASP A 139 -3.72 13.59 -13.86
N LEU A 140 -4.44 14.38 -13.07
CA LEU A 140 -4.96 13.97 -11.77
C LEU A 140 -6.33 13.31 -11.93
N TYR A 141 -6.45 12.14 -11.36
CA TYR A 141 -7.69 11.37 -11.32
C TYR A 141 -8.19 11.21 -9.89
N SER A 142 -9.50 11.26 -9.72
CA SER A 142 -10.17 10.83 -8.50
C SER A 142 -11.24 9.79 -8.84
N ARG A 143 -11.34 8.77 -8.00
CA ARG A 143 -12.33 7.70 -8.14
C ARG A 143 -12.73 7.17 -6.76
N LEU A 144 -13.91 6.55 -6.68
CA LEU A 144 -14.24 5.72 -5.53
C LEU A 144 -13.20 4.58 -5.42
N LEU A 145 -12.71 4.36 -4.22
CA LEU A 145 -11.74 3.29 -3.96
C LEU A 145 -12.41 1.93 -4.12
N PRO A 146 -12.01 1.10 -5.10
CA PRO A 146 -12.58 -0.22 -5.28
C PRO A 146 -12.31 -1.11 -4.06
N MET A 147 -13.18 -2.10 -3.84
CA MET A 147 -13.06 -3.02 -2.70
C MET A 147 -11.71 -3.74 -2.68
N GLU A 148 -11.20 -4.13 -3.83
CA GLU A 148 -9.91 -4.81 -3.99
C GLU A 148 -8.73 -3.94 -3.59
N ALA A 149 -8.87 -2.62 -3.71
CA ALA A 149 -7.85 -1.63 -3.35
C ALA A 149 -7.97 -1.15 -1.90
N GLN A 150 -9.08 -1.47 -1.22
CA GLN A 150 -9.27 -1.05 0.17
C GLN A 150 -8.25 -1.73 1.10
N PRO A 151 -7.72 -0.99 2.07
CA PRO A 151 -6.88 -1.56 3.10
C PRO A 151 -7.73 -2.50 3.96
N ASN A 152 -7.33 -3.75 4.08
CA ASN A 152 -8.03 -4.79 4.83
C ASN A 152 -9.55 -4.77 4.57
N ALA A 153 -10.05 -5.61 3.68
CA ALA A 153 -11.50 -5.74 3.45
C ALA A 153 -12.22 -6.08 4.77
N ASN A 154 -12.63 -5.07 5.50
CA ASN A 154 -13.42 -5.25 6.72
C ASN A 154 -14.84 -5.58 6.31
N THR A 155 -15.22 -6.83 6.43
CA THR A 155 -16.62 -7.23 6.31
C THR A 155 -17.33 -6.99 7.65
N LEU A 156 -18.30 -6.07 7.67
CA LEU A 156 -19.15 -5.88 8.84
C LEU A 156 -20.17 -7.01 8.89
N LEU A 157 -19.96 -7.96 9.79
CA LEU A 157 -20.96 -8.98 10.10
C LEU A 157 -21.92 -8.44 11.17
N THR A 158 -23.17 -8.28 10.81
CA THR A 158 -24.24 -7.95 11.75
C THR A 158 -25.20 -9.14 11.88
N GLY A 159 -25.51 -9.51 13.09
CA GLY A 159 -26.41 -10.62 13.36
C GLY A 159 -26.90 -10.65 14.80
N LYS A 160 -27.80 -11.58 15.08
CA LYS A 160 -28.25 -11.90 16.44
C LYS A 160 -27.99 -13.37 16.69
N VAL A 161 -27.38 -13.68 17.83
CA VAL A 161 -27.26 -15.07 18.29
C VAL A 161 -28.47 -15.39 19.15
N LEU A 162 -29.25 -16.38 18.71
CA LEU A 162 -30.47 -16.79 19.37
C LEU A 162 -30.38 -18.26 19.80
N ASN A 163 -31.05 -18.60 20.91
CA ASN A 163 -31.32 -19.97 21.29
C ASN A 163 -32.30 -20.63 20.30
N GLN A 164 -32.46 -21.93 20.36
CA GLN A 164 -33.43 -22.66 19.53
C GLN A 164 -34.86 -22.22 19.69
N ASP A 165 -35.21 -21.65 20.83
CA ASP A 165 -36.54 -21.09 21.14
C ASP A 165 -36.71 -19.63 20.66
N GLY A 166 -35.71 -19.05 20.01
CA GLY A 166 -35.74 -17.67 19.52
C GLY A 166 -35.39 -16.60 20.56
N SER A 167 -35.10 -16.98 21.80
CA SER A 167 -34.63 -16.04 22.83
C SER A 167 -33.16 -15.63 22.58
N PRO A 168 -32.74 -14.42 23.06
CA PRO A 168 -31.36 -14.01 22.96
C PRO A 168 -30.42 -15.01 23.65
N ALA A 169 -29.40 -15.47 22.94
CA ALA A 169 -28.37 -16.35 23.51
C ALA A 169 -27.23 -15.52 24.13
N SER A 170 -26.69 -16.02 25.24
CA SER A 170 -25.45 -15.53 25.82
C SER A 170 -24.33 -16.50 25.49
N GLY A 171 -23.23 -16.01 24.98
CA GLY A 171 -22.09 -16.84 24.59
C GLY A 171 -20.95 -16.02 24.01
N VAL A 172 -19.85 -16.69 23.73
CA VAL A 172 -18.69 -16.10 23.03
C VAL A 172 -18.82 -16.47 21.56
N VAL A 173 -18.78 -15.47 20.69
CA VAL A 173 -18.68 -15.67 19.24
C VAL A 173 -17.20 -15.60 18.88
N VAL A 174 -16.67 -16.71 18.42
CA VAL A 174 -15.29 -16.76 17.92
C VAL A 174 -15.34 -16.68 16.39
N ILE A 175 -14.72 -15.64 15.85
CA ILE A 175 -14.52 -15.51 14.40
C ILE A 175 -13.08 -15.94 14.12
N THR A 176 -12.91 -17.04 13.40
CA THR A 176 -11.60 -17.52 12.96
C THR A 176 -11.44 -17.25 11.48
N ASP A 177 -10.35 -16.60 11.11
CA ASP A 177 -9.86 -16.62 9.74
C ASP A 177 -9.19 -17.99 9.51
N GLN A 178 -9.49 -18.64 8.41
CA GLN A 178 -8.91 -19.95 8.10
C GLN A 178 -7.40 -19.85 7.79
N ASP A 179 -6.94 -18.67 7.35
CA ASP A 179 -5.56 -18.44 6.98
C ASP A 179 -4.74 -17.76 8.11
N ASP A 180 -5.39 -17.15 9.11
CA ASP A 180 -4.71 -16.51 10.25
C ASP A 180 -5.69 -16.44 11.44
N PRO A 181 -5.64 -17.37 12.39
CA PRO A 181 -6.55 -17.38 13.53
C PRO A 181 -6.29 -16.17 14.42
N ILE A 182 -7.20 -15.20 14.37
CA ILE A 182 -7.21 -14.04 15.25
C ILE A 182 -7.98 -14.41 16.51
N GLU A 183 -7.30 -14.55 17.63
CA GLU A 183 -7.95 -14.52 18.95
C GLU A 183 -8.31 -13.07 19.27
N ILE A 184 -9.60 -12.82 19.46
CA ILE A 184 -10.16 -11.53 19.93
C ILE A 184 -10.42 -11.64 21.42
#